data_782a14a1bd9ceeea69f651c436b64d2b
#
_entry.id   782a14a1bd9ceeea69f651c436b64d2b
#
_cell.length_a   1.000
_cell.length_b   1.000
_cell.length_c   1.000
_cell.angle_alpha   90.00
_cell.angle_beta   90.00
_cell.angle_gamma   90.00
#
_symmetry.space_group_name_H-M   'P 1'
#
loop_
_entity.id
_entity.type
_entity.pdbx_description
1 polymer ?
#
loop_
_entity_poly.entity_id
_entity_poly.type
_entity_poly.pdbx_seq_one_letter_code
_entity_poly.pdbx_strand_id
1 'polypeptide(L)'
;VSFLCNNLLLSCTIPTPHPPDATIVHRITLAIVIFAIAPALGSAAAILDSNVPITIRVAEPGNRVNPVSLSDEVLDEIIIASELSELSELSELSELSEASVGSETADIVVEERNIANDRLWLIDSRNLSYSACHASLKAPAFQVAQLDSCGNSRCASTEEFLSSLVADRPVLIQVHGNRMDEQAALERGIFVYRNTVPYCGGRPLDFLIFSWPSDREGILLGDGRAKAERTDAQGLYLAWIIRELVERNIPVAVIGFSFGGRIATGALHSMAGGKLAGRTLPGEHHVGADINVGLIAPALEDDWLRSGSYHGLATQNIRQMTILYNRRDAVLKRYWLLDKVRGSMALGFTGPKGIGPRADGSSMPVFSRDCSTTLGIRHDEQKYYTQACRAGQQMGTLITLPH
;
A
#
# COMPACT_ATOMS: atom_id res chain seq x y z
N VAL A 1 8.88 30.24 -18.65
CA VAL A 1 9.00 29.12 -19.60
C VAL A 1 7.69 28.35 -19.48
N SER A 2 6.79 28.58 -20.46
CA SER A 2 5.49 27.90 -20.57
C SER A 2 5.72 26.44 -20.95
N PHE A 3 5.38 25.51 -20.06
CA PHE A 3 5.19 24.11 -20.44
C PHE A 3 3.72 23.91 -20.85
N LEU A 4 3.54 23.58 -22.10
CA LEU A 4 2.26 23.19 -22.68
C LEU A 4 1.88 21.79 -22.16
N CYS A 5 0.78 21.68 -21.44
CA CYS A 5 0.06 20.42 -21.26
C CYS A 5 -0.53 20.03 -22.65
N ASN A 6 0.19 19.22 -23.39
CA ASN A 6 -0.31 18.62 -24.62
C ASN A 6 -1.07 17.32 -24.25
N ASN A 7 -2.31 17.25 -24.66
CA ASN A 7 -3.07 16.02 -24.81
C ASN A 7 -2.30 15.06 -25.72
N LEU A 8 -1.58 14.12 -25.17
CA LEU A 8 -0.91 13.05 -25.90
C LEU A 8 -1.92 11.94 -26.18
N LEU A 9 -2.54 12.01 -27.34
CA LEU A 9 -3.01 10.83 -28.05
C LEU A 9 -1.77 10.02 -28.44
N LEU A 10 -1.39 9.05 -27.65
CA LEU A 10 -0.34 8.09 -27.97
C LEU A 10 -0.83 7.15 -29.07
N SER A 11 -0.39 7.42 -30.31
CA SER A 11 -0.38 6.40 -31.34
C SER A 11 0.75 5.40 -31.01
N CYS A 12 0.40 4.24 -30.49
CA CYS A 12 1.32 3.11 -30.36
C CYS A 12 1.71 2.60 -31.75
N THR A 13 2.92 2.87 -32.19
CA THR A 13 3.60 2.04 -33.18
C THR A 13 4.18 0.83 -32.46
N ILE A 14 3.61 -0.33 -32.74
CA ILE A 14 4.07 -1.63 -32.25
C ILE A 14 5.43 -1.94 -32.91
N PRO A 15 6.53 -2.12 -32.15
CA PRO A 15 7.76 -2.68 -32.71
C PRO A 15 7.53 -4.17 -33.05
N THR A 16 7.97 -4.59 -34.20
CA THR A 16 7.97 -5.99 -34.63
C THR A 16 8.74 -6.87 -33.62
N PRO A 17 8.19 -8.01 -33.23
CA PRO A 17 8.82 -8.86 -32.23
C PRO A 17 10.09 -9.51 -32.79
N HIS A 18 11.21 -9.33 -32.07
CA HIS A 18 12.37 -10.22 -32.21
C HIS A 18 11.98 -11.65 -31.78
N PRO A 19 12.55 -12.70 -32.38
CA PRO A 19 12.25 -14.06 -31.98
C PRO A 19 12.62 -14.28 -30.50
N PRO A 20 11.76 -14.97 -29.73
CA PRO A 20 11.98 -15.17 -28.30
C PRO A 20 13.23 -16.02 -28.06
N ASP A 21 14.02 -15.61 -27.10
CA ASP A 21 15.18 -16.35 -26.61
C ASP A 21 14.75 -17.76 -26.15
N ALA A 22 15.42 -18.80 -26.65
CA ALA A 22 15.07 -20.19 -26.36
C ALA A 22 15.02 -20.55 -24.87
N THR A 23 15.74 -19.79 -24.04
CA THR A 23 15.76 -19.91 -22.58
C THR A 23 14.42 -19.52 -21.94
N ILE A 24 13.73 -18.51 -22.49
CA ILE A 24 12.43 -18.04 -21.99
C ILE A 24 11.33 -19.05 -22.35
N VAL A 25 11.38 -19.61 -23.55
CA VAL A 25 10.40 -20.63 -23.99
C VAL A 25 10.48 -21.89 -23.12
N HIS A 26 11.69 -22.33 -22.73
CA HIS A 26 11.87 -23.48 -21.82
C HIS A 26 11.27 -23.23 -20.41
N ARG A 27 11.40 -22.02 -19.87
CA ARG A 27 10.83 -21.66 -18.55
C ARG A 27 9.30 -21.61 -18.58
N ILE A 28 8.70 -21.08 -19.64
CA ILE A 28 7.23 -21.04 -19.81
C ILE A 28 6.66 -22.43 -20.05
N THR A 29 7.34 -23.28 -20.82
CA THR A 29 6.88 -24.66 -21.09
C THR A 29 6.95 -25.52 -19.82
N LEU A 30 7.96 -25.33 -18.96
CA LEU A 30 8.06 -26.04 -17.68
C LEU A 30 6.91 -25.65 -16.73
N ALA A 31 6.55 -24.37 -16.66
CA ALA A 31 5.41 -23.90 -15.85
C ALA A 31 4.08 -24.49 -16.33
N ILE A 32 3.84 -24.56 -17.64
CA ILE A 32 2.61 -25.12 -18.23
C ILE A 32 2.52 -26.64 -18.01
N VAL A 33 3.64 -27.38 -18.06
CA VAL A 33 3.65 -28.83 -17.83
C VAL A 33 3.34 -29.17 -16.36
N ILE A 34 3.82 -28.38 -15.40
CA ILE A 34 3.47 -28.56 -13.98
C ILE A 34 1.97 -28.32 -13.75
N PHE A 35 1.37 -27.33 -14.41
CA PHE A 35 -0.08 -27.07 -14.35
C PHE A 35 -0.95 -28.18 -14.96
N ALA A 36 -0.48 -28.90 -15.97
CA ALA A 36 -1.24 -29.97 -16.62
C ALA A 36 -1.24 -31.29 -15.82
N ILE A 37 -0.32 -31.47 -14.87
CA ILE A 37 -0.16 -32.73 -14.10
C ILE A 37 -0.84 -32.63 -12.71
N ALA A 38 -1.05 -31.44 -12.18
CA ALA A 38 -1.65 -31.21 -10.86
C ALA A 38 -3.06 -31.81 -10.67
N PRO A 39 -3.96 -31.83 -11.66
CA PRO A 39 -5.30 -32.41 -11.52
C PRO A 39 -5.30 -33.96 -11.50
N ALA A 40 -4.23 -34.61 -11.95
CA ALA A 40 -4.15 -36.08 -12.01
C ALA A 40 -3.61 -36.74 -10.71
N LEU A 41 -3.07 -35.93 -9.80
CA LEU A 41 -2.57 -36.39 -8.50
C LEU A 41 -3.64 -36.10 -7.43
N GLY A 42 -4.70 -36.89 -7.41
CA GLY A 42 -5.73 -36.82 -6.37
C GLY A 42 -5.13 -36.90 -4.98
N SER A 43 -5.46 -35.91 -4.14
CA SER A 43 -5.47 -35.92 -2.68
C SER A 43 -4.45 -36.85 -1.99
N ALA A 44 -3.16 -36.65 -2.18
CA ALA A 44 -2.12 -37.20 -1.31
C ALA A 44 -1.49 -36.03 -0.54
N ALA A 45 -1.85 -35.88 0.71
CA ALA A 45 -1.15 -35.03 1.66
C ALA A 45 0.26 -35.61 1.84
N ALA A 46 1.23 -35.09 1.12
CA ALA A 46 2.64 -35.42 1.33
C ALA A 46 3.10 -34.67 2.58
N ILE A 47 3.35 -35.41 3.65
CA ILE A 47 4.13 -34.93 4.79
C ILE A 47 5.55 -34.79 4.28
N LEU A 48 5.97 -33.57 3.99
CA LEU A 48 7.34 -33.24 3.56
C LEU A 48 8.25 -33.25 4.80
N ASP A 49 9.06 -34.27 4.91
CA ASP A 49 10.18 -34.32 5.86
C ASP A 49 11.30 -33.40 5.34
N SER A 50 11.72 -32.44 6.15
CA SER A 50 12.53 -31.27 5.77
C SER A 50 13.99 -31.57 5.37
N ASN A 51 14.39 -32.83 5.20
CA ASN A 51 15.77 -33.22 4.96
C ASN A 51 16.00 -34.11 3.72
N VAL A 52 15.01 -34.30 2.85
CA VAL A 52 15.17 -35.09 1.63
C VAL A 52 15.13 -34.19 0.40
N PRO A 53 16.14 -34.21 -0.50
CA PRO A 53 16.08 -33.40 -1.72
C PRO A 53 14.93 -33.89 -2.62
N ILE A 54 14.04 -32.96 -3.00
CA ILE A 54 12.94 -33.27 -3.90
C ILE A 54 13.49 -33.47 -5.29
N THR A 55 13.32 -34.69 -5.84
CA THR A 55 13.72 -35.03 -7.18
C THR A 55 12.50 -35.10 -8.09
N ILE A 56 12.38 -34.17 -9.04
CA ILE A 56 11.32 -34.17 -10.07
C ILE A 56 11.83 -35.04 -11.23
N ARG A 57 11.07 -36.07 -11.61
CA ARG A 57 11.36 -36.89 -12.79
C ARG A 57 10.57 -36.38 -13.97
N VAL A 58 11.22 -35.76 -14.94
CA VAL A 58 10.60 -35.34 -16.19
C VAL A 58 10.73 -36.49 -17.19
N ALA A 59 9.61 -37.02 -17.66
CA ALA A 59 9.58 -38.04 -18.69
C ALA A 59 9.43 -37.36 -20.06
N GLU A 60 10.46 -37.45 -20.89
CA GLU A 60 10.35 -37.17 -22.32
C GLU A 60 9.94 -38.47 -23.07
N PRO A 61 9.09 -38.36 -24.09
CA PRO A 61 8.69 -39.55 -24.87
C PRO A 61 9.91 -40.14 -25.56
N GLY A 62 10.39 -41.27 -25.07
CA GLY A 62 11.45 -42.05 -25.71
C GLY A 62 12.85 -41.97 -25.10
N ASN A 63 13.09 -41.30 -23.98
CA ASN A 63 14.41 -41.18 -23.38
C ASN A 63 14.46 -41.56 -21.89
N ARG A 64 15.65 -41.88 -21.39
CA ARG A 64 15.89 -42.24 -19.99
C ARG A 64 15.64 -41.02 -19.09
N VAL A 65 14.88 -41.22 -18.02
CA VAL A 65 14.59 -40.19 -17.01
C VAL A 65 15.85 -39.84 -16.24
N ASN A 66 16.38 -38.63 -16.40
CA ASN A 66 17.47 -38.13 -15.59
C ASN A 66 16.88 -37.31 -14.42
N PRO A 67 17.32 -37.55 -13.18
CA PRO A 67 16.88 -36.71 -12.04
C PRO A 67 17.48 -35.30 -12.16
N VAL A 68 16.63 -34.30 -12.13
CA VAL A 68 17.04 -32.89 -12.06
C VAL A 68 16.89 -32.47 -10.61
N SER A 69 17.99 -32.11 -9.97
CA SER A 69 17.98 -31.48 -8.65
C SER A 69 17.65 -29.99 -8.83
N LEU A 70 16.55 -29.53 -8.27
CA LEU A 70 16.22 -28.13 -8.20
C LEU A 70 16.86 -27.52 -6.95
N SER A 71 17.36 -26.28 -7.05
CA SER A 71 17.82 -25.55 -5.87
C SER A 71 16.63 -25.20 -4.96
N ASP A 72 16.88 -25.09 -3.66
CA ASP A 72 15.85 -24.70 -2.68
C ASP A 72 15.15 -23.38 -3.08
N GLU A 73 15.87 -22.48 -3.71
CA GLU A 73 15.34 -21.20 -4.21
C GLU A 73 14.30 -21.40 -5.35
N VAL A 74 14.51 -22.36 -6.24
CA VAL A 74 13.56 -22.70 -7.32
C VAL A 74 12.36 -23.48 -6.79
N LEU A 75 12.56 -24.31 -5.78
CA LEU A 75 11.46 -25.01 -5.09
C LEU A 75 10.56 -24.05 -4.33
N ASP A 76 11.14 -23.08 -3.62
CA ASP A 76 10.40 -22.03 -2.94
C ASP A 76 9.58 -21.17 -3.95
N GLU A 77 10.15 -20.84 -5.12
CA GLU A 77 9.42 -20.12 -6.17
C GLU A 77 8.26 -20.94 -6.76
N ILE A 78 8.42 -22.25 -6.93
CA ILE A 78 7.36 -23.12 -7.45
C ILE A 78 6.22 -23.28 -6.43
N ILE A 79 6.54 -23.49 -5.15
CA ILE A 79 5.54 -23.59 -4.07
C ILE A 79 4.78 -22.30 -3.95
N ILE A 80 5.46 -21.16 -3.97
CA ILE A 80 4.87 -19.84 -3.92
C ILE A 80 3.97 -19.57 -5.13
N ALA A 81 4.39 -19.94 -6.33
CA ALA A 81 3.60 -19.75 -7.55
C ALA A 81 2.31 -20.60 -7.52
N SER A 82 2.37 -21.84 -7.01
CA SER A 82 1.19 -22.70 -6.88
C SER A 82 0.19 -22.17 -5.86
N GLU A 83 0.65 -21.75 -4.68
CA GLU A 83 -0.20 -21.19 -3.64
C GLU A 83 -0.84 -19.83 -4.04
N LEU A 84 -0.14 -19.04 -4.87
CA LEU A 84 -0.66 -17.77 -5.37
C LEU A 84 -1.66 -17.96 -6.52
N SER A 85 -1.53 -19.03 -7.30
CA SER A 85 -2.53 -19.44 -8.30
C SER A 85 -3.84 -19.83 -7.64
N GLU A 86 -3.80 -20.63 -6.57
CA GLU A 86 -4.99 -20.98 -5.79
C GLU A 86 -5.70 -19.75 -5.20
N LEU A 87 -4.93 -18.70 -4.83
CA LEU A 87 -5.50 -17.45 -4.33
C LEU A 87 -6.19 -16.62 -5.42
N SER A 88 -5.69 -16.64 -6.66
CA SER A 88 -6.34 -15.95 -7.77
C SER A 88 -7.66 -16.60 -8.13
N GLU A 89 -7.72 -17.93 -8.14
CA GLU A 89 -8.95 -18.70 -8.39
C GLU A 89 -9.97 -18.51 -7.25
N LEU A 90 -9.52 -18.45 -5.98
CA LEU A 90 -10.41 -18.19 -4.84
C LEU A 90 -10.96 -16.76 -4.85
N SER A 91 -10.22 -15.78 -5.40
CA SER A 91 -10.71 -14.42 -5.54
C SER A 91 -11.80 -14.30 -6.62
N GLU A 92 -11.64 -14.99 -7.74
CA GLU A 92 -12.64 -15.04 -8.81
C GLU A 92 -13.91 -15.79 -8.40
N LEU A 93 -13.79 -16.90 -7.67
CA LEU A 93 -14.93 -17.63 -7.13
C LEU A 93 -15.73 -16.84 -6.08
N SER A 94 -15.08 -15.91 -5.36
CA SER A 94 -15.76 -15.07 -4.38
C SER A 94 -16.62 -13.98 -5.00
N GLU A 95 -16.31 -13.52 -6.21
CA GLU A 95 -17.12 -12.52 -6.94
C GLU A 95 -18.45 -13.10 -7.45
N LEU A 96 -18.50 -14.41 -7.70
CA LEU A 96 -19.70 -15.09 -8.19
C LEU A 96 -20.75 -15.39 -7.09
N SER A 97 -20.39 -15.28 -5.81
CA SER A 97 -21.29 -15.64 -4.69
C SER A 97 -22.07 -14.47 -4.06
N GLU A 98 -21.88 -13.23 -4.52
CA GLU A 98 -22.44 -12.02 -3.87
C GLU A 98 -23.85 -11.60 -4.37
N ALA A 99 -24.59 -12.44 -5.08
CA ALA A 99 -25.92 -12.06 -5.65
C ALA A 99 -27.07 -12.04 -4.65
N SER A 100 -26.91 -12.29 -3.34
CA SER A 100 -28.02 -12.26 -2.40
C SER A 100 -27.61 -12.07 -0.93
N VAL A 101 -27.33 -10.85 -0.48
CA VAL A 101 -27.50 -10.52 0.94
C VAL A 101 -28.14 -9.13 1.04
N GLY A 102 -29.38 -9.11 1.55
CA GLY A 102 -30.15 -7.90 1.76
C GLY A 102 -29.44 -6.93 2.73
N SER A 103 -29.42 -5.67 2.35
CA SER A 103 -28.90 -4.54 3.11
C SER A 103 -29.91 -4.14 4.20
N GLU A 104 -29.64 -4.45 5.47
CA GLU A 104 -30.18 -3.68 6.57
C GLU A 104 -29.28 -2.44 6.80
N THR A 105 -29.64 -1.33 6.22
CA THR A 105 -29.04 -0.02 6.49
C THR A 105 -29.70 0.58 7.73
N ALA A 106 -28.98 0.60 8.86
CA ALA A 106 -29.30 1.53 9.93
C ALA A 106 -28.94 2.94 9.45
N ASP A 107 -29.96 3.75 9.18
CA ASP A 107 -29.81 5.16 8.80
C ASP A 107 -29.14 5.95 9.96
N ILE A 108 -27.83 6.13 9.83
CA ILE A 108 -27.15 7.14 10.62
C ILE A 108 -27.41 8.45 9.87
N VAL A 109 -28.16 9.38 10.48
CA VAL A 109 -28.33 10.74 9.97
C VAL A 109 -26.94 11.38 9.97
N VAL A 110 -26.28 11.33 8.82
CA VAL A 110 -25.05 12.09 8.55
C VAL A 110 -25.57 13.49 8.18
N GLU A 111 -25.26 14.48 9.03
CA GLU A 111 -25.51 15.89 8.72
C GLU A 111 -24.90 16.16 7.34
N GLU A 112 -25.69 16.61 6.36
CA GLU A 112 -25.22 16.83 4.98
C GLU A 112 -24.08 17.85 4.99
N ARG A 113 -22.86 17.35 4.95
CA ARG A 113 -21.67 18.18 4.83
C ARG A 113 -21.65 18.85 3.47
N ASN A 114 -21.41 20.15 3.45
CA ASN A 114 -21.21 20.90 2.21
C ASN A 114 -19.83 20.57 1.60
N ILE A 115 -19.78 19.49 0.84
CA ILE A 115 -18.58 18.99 0.14
C ILE A 115 -18.06 20.01 -0.90
N ALA A 116 -18.89 20.96 -1.33
CA ALA A 116 -18.53 21.95 -2.35
C ALA A 116 -17.33 22.85 -1.96
N ASN A 117 -16.99 22.91 -0.68
CA ASN A 117 -15.87 23.72 -0.18
C ASN A 117 -14.57 22.92 0.02
N ASP A 118 -14.57 21.60 -0.16
CA ASP A 118 -13.34 20.82 -0.09
C ASP A 118 -12.50 21.01 -1.35
N ARG A 119 -11.18 20.87 -1.21
CA ARG A 119 -10.26 20.85 -2.36
C ARG A 119 -9.60 19.50 -2.43
N LEU A 120 -9.57 18.93 -3.65
CA LEU A 120 -8.94 17.65 -3.91
C LEU A 120 -7.65 17.90 -4.67
N TRP A 121 -6.59 17.24 -4.23
CA TRP A 121 -5.26 17.33 -4.80
C TRP A 121 -4.71 15.93 -5.11
N LEU A 122 -4.06 15.80 -6.26
CA LEU A 122 -3.25 14.65 -6.60
C LEU A 122 -1.79 15.10 -6.59
N ILE A 123 -0.95 14.44 -5.81
CA ILE A 123 0.51 14.57 -5.89
C ILE A 123 1.07 13.24 -6.34
N ASP A 124 1.64 13.23 -7.54
CA ASP A 124 2.22 12.03 -8.15
C ASP A 124 3.75 12.08 -8.07
N SER A 125 4.34 10.96 -7.63
CA SER A 125 5.78 10.77 -7.47
C SER A 125 6.40 9.79 -8.48
N ARG A 126 5.63 9.33 -9.49
CA ARG A 126 6.10 8.32 -10.46
C ARG A 126 7.28 8.78 -11.31
N ASN A 127 7.42 10.07 -11.53
CA ASN A 127 8.56 10.68 -12.24
C ASN A 127 9.81 10.85 -11.37
N LEU A 128 9.73 10.56 -10.06
CA LEU A 128 10.84 10.67 -9.13
C LEU A 128 11.63 9.36 -9.02
N SER A 129 12.83 9.43 -8.44
CA SER A 129 13.65 8.24 -8.24
C SER A 129 12.97 7.21 -7.32
N TYR A 130 12.97 5.95 -7.71
CA TYR A 130 12.45 4.84 -6.91
C TYR A 130 13.42 4.38 -5.81
N SER A 131 14.68 4.81 -5.89
CA SER A 131 15.72 4.49 -4.91
C SER A 131 15.87 5.62 -3.89
N ALA A 132 15.82 5.28 -2.62
CA ALA A 132 16.07 6.24 -1.54
C ALA A 132 17.45 6.91 -1.67
N CYS A 133 18.48 6.17 -2.11
CA CYS A 133 19.83 6.70 -2.30
C CYS A 133 19.90 7.84 -3.32
N HIS A 134 19.06 7.79 -4.33
CA HIS A 134 19.01 8.78 -5.43
C HIS A 134 17.85 9.77 -5.30
N ALA A 135 17.08 9.72 -4.21
CA ALA A 135 15.95 10.61 -3.99
C ALA A 135 16.41 12.08 -3.91
N SER A 136 15.82 12.95 -4.73
CA SER A 136 16.02 14.39 -4.69
C SER A 136 15.10 15.00 -3.63
N LEU A 137 15.63 15.23 -2.42
CA LEU A 137 14.84 15.64 -1.25
C LEU A 137 14.92 17.14 -0.94
N LYS A 138 15.73 17.91 -1.68
CA LYS A 138 15.81 19.36 -1.49
C LYS A 138 14.58 20.09 -2.05
N ALA A 139 14.17 19.70 -3.24
CA ALA A 139 12.98 20.19 -3.93
C ALA A 139 12.48 19.08 -4.86
N PRO A 140 11.68 18.12 -4.39
CA PRO A 140 11.16 17.06 -5.24
C PRO A 140 10.22 17.62 -6.31
N ALA A 141 10.45 17.24 -7.58
CA ALA A 141 9.68 17.72 -8.71
C ALA A 141 8.41 16.84 -8.89
N PHE A 142 7.49 16.93 -7.96
CA PHE A 142 6.21 16.23 -8.05
C PHE A 142 5.39 16.69 -9.26
N GLN A 143 4.60 15.79 -9.82
CA GLN A 143 3.48 16.15 -10.66
C GLN A 143 2.28 16.43 -9.76
N VAL A 144 1.68 17.61 -9.91
CA VAL A 144 0.59 18.05 -9.05
C VAL A 144 -0.63 18.40 -9.91
N ALA A 145 -1.79 17.97 -9.48
CA ALA A 145 -3.06 18.36 -10.08
C ALA A 145 -4.09 18.70 -9.01
N GLN A 146 -4.90 19.70 -9.29
CA GLN A 146 -6.12 19.96 -8.53
C GLN A 146 -7.29 19.28 -9.24
N LEU A 147 -8.13 18.60 -8.47
CA LEU A 147 -9.29 17.85 -8.97
C LEU A 147 -10.58 18.62 -8.64
N ASP A 148 -11.54 18.55 -9.54
CA ASP A 148 -12.90 18.95 -9.24
C ASP A 148 -13.71 17.80 -8.60
N SER A 149 -14.94 18.05 -8.20
CA SER A 149 -15.84 17.06 -7.60
C SER A 149 -16.21 15.91 -8.55
N CYS A 150 -16.03 16.10 -9.86
CA CYS A 150 -16.26 15.09 -10.90
C CYS A 150 -15.01 14.25 -11.18
N GLY A 151 -13.84 14.66 -10.65
CA GLY A 151 -12.56 14.01 -10.88
C GLY A 151 -11.79 14.55 -12.11
N ASN A 152 -12.26 15.63 -12.76
CA ASN A 152 -11.47 16.28 -13.79
C ASN A 152 -10.28 16.98 -13.15
N SER A 153 -9.11 16.89 -13.79
CA SER A 153 -7.86 17.42 -13.27
C SER A 153 -7.41 18.68 -13.97
N ARG A 154 -6.87 19.63 -13.20
CA ARG A 154 -6.15 20.80 -13.67
C ARG A 154 -4.71 20.69 -13.18
N CYS A 155 -3.74 20.74 -14.10
CA CYS A 155 -2.33 20.79 -13.72
C CYS A 155 -2.03 21.97 -12.80
N ALA A 156 -1.21 21.71 -11.79
CA ALA A 156 -0.73 22.69 -10.83
C ALA A 156 0.76 22.46 -10.54
N SER A 157 1.42 23.40 -9.90
CA SER A 157 2.77 23.21 -9.39
C SER A 157 2.75 22.86 -7.89
N THR A 158 3.84 22.28 -7.39
CA THR A 158 4.04 22.10 -5.96
C THR A 158 3.95 23.42 -5.20
N GLU A 159 4.48 24.49 -5.76
CA GLU A 159 4.41 25.85 -5.19
C GLU A 159 2.97 26.37 -5.15
N GLU A 160 2.18 26.17 -6.21
CA GLU A 160 0.77 26.52 -6.24
C GLU A 160 -0.02 25.76 -5.16
N PHE A 161 0.22 24.45 -5.03
CA PHE A 161 -0.37 23.66 -3.95
C PHE A 161 -0.03 24.24 -2.57
N LEU A 162 1.27 24.40 -2.27
CA LEU A 162 1.73 24.86 -0.96
C LEU A 162 1.24 26.29 -0.63
N SER A 163 1.19 27.18 -1.61
CA SER A 163 0.71 28.56 -1.41
C SER A 163 -0.81 28.65 -1.26
N SER A 164 -1.55 27.64 -1.71
CA SER A 164 -3.00 27.57 -1.55
C SER A 164 -3.44 27.18 -0.14
N LEU A 165 -2.55 26.58 0.66
CA LEU A 165 -2.86 26.05 1.99
C LEU A 165 -3.15 27.17 2.98
N VAL A 166 -4.08 26.91 3.89
CA VAL A 166 -4.45 27.82 4.98
C VAL A 166 -4.56 27.08 6.31
N ALA A 167 -4.08 27.69 7.40
CA ALA A 167 -3.89 27.04 8.70
C ALA A 167 -5.17 26.47 9.32
N ASP A 168 -6.34 27.04 9.02
CA ASP A 168 -7.63 26.57 9.54
C ASP A 168 -8.26 25.44 8.74
N ARG A 169 -7.63 25.02 7.64
CA ARG A 169 -8.09 23.95 6.77
C ARG A 169 -7.17 22.73 6.89
N PRO A 170 -7.63 21.66 7.55
CA PRO A 170 -6.81 20.44 7.71
C PRO A 170 -6.58 19.74 6.38
N VAL A 171 -5.45 19.04 6.29
CA VAL A 171 -5.10 18.17 5.15
C VAL A 171 -5.26 16.70 5.56
N LEU A 172 -6.07 15.97 4.81
CA LEU A 172 -6.19 14.52 4.91
C LEU A 172 -5.46 13.87 3.74
N ILE A 173 -4.35 13.19 4.01
CA ILE A 173 -3.52 12.52 3.01
C ILE A 173 -3.95 11.06 2.89
N GLN A 174 -4.24 10.59 1.69
CA GLN A 174 -4.46 9.18 1.38
C GLN A 174 -3.25 8.62 0.62
N VAL A 175 -2.74 7.47 1.08
CA VAL A 175 -1.64 6.74 0.45
C VAL A 175 -2.11 5.34 0.09
N HIS A 176 -2.20 5.06 -1.20
CA HIS A 176 -2.72 3.79 -1.71
C HIS A 176 -1.75 2.61 -1.54
N GLY A 177 -2.26 1.41 -1.74
CA GLY A 177 -1.50 0.16 -1.68
C GLY A 177 -0.71 -0.15 -2.95
N ASN A 178 -0.31 -1.41 -3.10
CA ASN A 178 0.42 -1.92 -4.26
C ASN A 178 -0.50 -2.13 -5.48
N ARG A 179 0.09 -2.31 -6.68
CA ARG A 179 -0.56 -2.68 -7.94
C ARG A 179 -1.60 -1.69 -8.45
N MET A 180 -1.32 -0.42 -8.30
CA MET A 180 -2.12 0.66 -8.84
C MET A 180 -1.29 1.46 -9.84
N ASP A 181 -1.78 1.59 -11.07
CA ASP A 181 -1.32 2.59 -12.01
C ASP A 181 -1.86 3.99 -11.62
N GLU A 182 -1.53 5.01 -12.38
CA GLU A 182 -1.93 6.39 -12.09
C GLU A 182 -3.45 6.54 -12.02
N GLN A 183 -4.16 5.96 -12.99
CA GLN A 183 -5.61 6.04 -13.07
C GLN A 183 -6.29 5.31 -11.90
N ALA A 184 -5.84 4.10 -11.60
CA ALA A 184 -6.36 3.32 -10.47
C ALA A 184 -6.10 4.02 -9.13
N ALA A 185 -4.94 4.67 -8.96
CA ALA A 185 -4.62 5.45 -7.77
C ALA A 185 -5.56 6.66 -7.61
N LEU A 186 -5.84 7.38 -8.71
CA LEU A 186 -6.78 8.48 -8.73
C LEU A 186 -8.20 8.02 -8.37
N GLU A 187 -8.70 6.98 -9.04
CA GLU A 187 -10.05 6.42 -8.79
C GLU A 187 -10.20 5.93 -7.35
N ARG A 188 -9.16 5.27 -6.84
CA ARG A 188 -9.12 4.80 -5.46
C ARG A 188 -9.11 5.97 -4.47
N GLY A 189 -8.34 7.02 -4.72
CA GLY A 189 -8.32 8.22 -3.89
C GLY A 189 -9.68 8.90 -3.84
N ILE A 190 -10.36 9.05 -4.98
CA ILE A 190 -11.72 9.60 -5.05
C ILE A 190 -12.72 8.69 -4.30
N PHE A 191 -12.60 7.37 -4.43
CA PHE A 191 -13.42 6.43 -3.67
C PHE A 191 -13.22 6.61 -2.14
N VAL A 192 -11.97 6.68 -1.68
CA VAL A 192 -11.65 6.88 -0.26
C VAL A 192 -12.19 8.23 0.23
N TYR A 193 -12.01 9.31 -0.56
CA TYR A 193 -12.58 10.62 -0.25
C TYR A 193 -14.08 10.53 -0.04
N ARG A 194 -14.84 10.00 -1.00
CA ARG A 194 -16.30 9.91 -0.93
C ARG A 194 -16.81 9.09 0.25
N ASN A 195 -16.06 8.08 0.68
CA ASN A 195 -16.43 7.20 1.79
C ASN A 195 -15.93 7.69 3.16
N THR A 196 -15.00 8.65 3.22
CA THR A 196 -14.41 9.15 4.47
C THR A 196 -14.94 10.53 4.85
N VAL A 197 -15.05 11.41 3.88
CA VAL A 197 -15.40 12.82 4.08
C VAL A 197 -16.74 13.06 4.77
N PRO A 198 -17.79 12.26 4.57
CA PRO A 198 -19.04 12.41 5.32
C PRO A 198 -18.86 12.34 6.84
N TYR A 199 -17.78 11.74 7.31
CA TYR A 199 -17.46 11.58 8.73
C TYR A 199 -16.39 12.54 9.24
N CYS A 200 -15.91 13.48 8.42
CA CYS A 200 -14.86 14.46 8.77
C CYS A 200 -15.38 15.74 9.46
N GLY A 201 -16.60 15.73 9.97
CA GLY A 201 -17.22 16.93 10.54
C GLY A 201 -17.58 17.98 9.49
N GLY A 202 -18.00 19.18 9.92
CA GLY A 202 -18.54 20.23 9.04
C GLY A 202 -17.49 21.17 8.43
N ARG A 203 -16.22 21.09 8.82
CA ARG A 203 -15.17 22.00 8.32
C ARG A 203 -14.69 21.61 6.94
N PRO A 204 -14.46 22.57 6.01
CA PRO A 204 -13.76 22.31 4.77
C PRO A 204 -12.37 21.71 5.01
N LEU A 205 -11.95 20.80 4.15
CA LEU A 205 -10.63 20.20 4.20
C LEU A 205 -9.96 20.16 2.82
N ASP A 206 -8.65 19.96 2.82
CA ASP A 206 -7.90 19.56 1.66
C ASP A 206 -7.69 18.05 1.69
N PHE A 207 -8.16 17.34 0.67
CA PHE A 207 -7.91 15.92 0.51
C PHE A 207 -6.79 15.71 -0.51
N LEU A 208 -5.70 15.09 -0.06
CA LEU A 208 -4.51 14.85 -0.86
C LEU A 208 -4.39 13.37 -1.20
N ILE A 209 -4.42 13.03 -2.47
CA ILE A 209 -4.12 11.70 -2.98
C ILE A 209 -2.61 11.66 -3.25
N PHE A 210 -1.86 10.88 -2.47
CA PHE A 210 -0.45 10.63 -2.74
C PHE A 210 -0.31 9.40 -3.62
N SER A 211 -0.03 9.63 -4.91
CA SER A 211 0.12 8.61 -5.94
C SER A 211 1.60 8.24 -6.09
N TRP A 212 1.92 6.95 -5.92
CA TRP A 212 3.29 6.46 -5.95
C TRP A 212 3.45 5.32 -6.97
N PRO A 213 4.68 5.04 -7.50
CA PRO A 213 4.92 4.04 -8.53
C PRO A 213 4.74 2.62 -8.02
N SER A 214 3.50 2.15 -8.02
CA SER A 214 3.11 0.82 -7.58
C SER A 214 2.51 -0.04 -8.68
N ASP A 215 2.67 0.38 -9.93
CA ASP A 215 2.19 -0.35 -11.10
C ASP A 215 2.65 -1.81 -11.08
N ARG A 216 1.83 -2.69 -11.62
CA ARG A 216 2.17 -4.11 -11.70
C ARG A 216 3.36 -4.32 -12.62
N GLU A 217 4.48 -4.81 -12.08
CA GLU A 217 5.71 -5.10 -12.80
C GLU A 217 6.09 -6.56 -12.56
N GLY A 218 6.11 -7.38 -13.63
CA GLY A 218 6.60 -8.76 -13.54
C GLY A 218 5.72 -9.71 -12.72
N ILE A 219 6.37 -10.76 -12.16
CA ILE A 219 5.70 -11.86 -11.46
C ILE A 219 5.69 -11.59 -9.95
N LEU A 220 4.54 -11.74 -9.36
CA LEU A 220 4.05 -11.63 -7.99
C LEU A 220 5.05 -11.30 -6.87
N LEU A 221 6.05 -12.14 -6.62
CA LEU A 221 6.94 -11.99 -5.48
C LEU A 221 8.08 -11.00 -5.75
N GLY A 222 8.69 -11.06 -6.93
CA GLY A 222 9.71 -10.10 -7.36
C GLY A 222 9.16 -8.69 -7.41
N ASP A 223 7.93 -8.53 -7.93
CA ASP A 223 7.19 -7.26 -7.92
C ASP A 223 6.95 -6.75 -6.49
N GLY A 224 6.48 -7.61 -5.58
CA GLY A 224 6.25 -7.25 -4.18
C GLY A 224 7.53 -6.77 -3.47
N ARG A 225 8.67 -7.47 -3.66
CA ARG A 225 9.98 -7.09 -3.08
C ARG A 225 10.48 -5.76 -3.61
N ALA A 226 10.45 -5.56 -4.94
CA ALA A 226 10.85 -4.29 -5.55
C ALA A 226 10.00 -3.12 -5.05
N LYS A 227 8.69 -3.33 -4.87
CA LYS A 227 7.79 -2.30 -4.32
C LYS A 227 8.05 -2.05 -2.84
N ALA A 228 8.35 -3.10 -2.04
CA ALA A 228 8.72 -2.93 -0.64
C ALA A 228 9.97 -2.03 -0.49
N GLU A 229 11.00 -2.20 -1.32
CA GLU A 229 12.18 -1.34 -1.36
C GLU A 229 11.84 0.09 -1.79
N ARG A 230 10.93 0.28 -2.75
CA ARG A 230 10.48 1.61 -3.20
C ARG A 230 9.78 2.40 -2.10
N THR A 231 9.12 1.73 -1.15
CA THR A 231 8.41 2.41 -0.06
C THR A 231 9.31 3.31 0.78
N ASP A 232 10.60 3.03 0.87
CA ASP A 232 11.56 3.87 1.59
C ASP A 232 11.77 5.22 0.89
N ALA A 233 11.95 5.21 -0.45
CA ALA A 233 12.03 6.45 -1.21
C ALA A 233 10.71 7.24 -1.12
N GLN A 234 9.59 6.56 -1.21
CA GLN A 234 8.26 7.17 -1.13
C GLN A 234 7.98 7.73 0.27
N GLY A 235 8.46 7.06 1.32
CA GLY A 235 8.43 7.57 2.69
C GLY A 235 9.21 8.88 2.82
N LEU A 236 10.39 9.00 2.20
CA LEU A 236 11.16 10.25 2.18
C LEU A 236 10.43 11.38 1.42
N TYR A 237 9.80 11.08 0.29
CA TYR A 237 9.02 12.08 -0.46
C TYR A 237 7.77 12.53 0.29
N LEU A 238 7.04 11.60 0.88
CA LEU A 238 5.88 11.94 1.72
C LEU A 238 6.30 12.71 2.97
N ALA A 239 7.44 12.38 3.59
CA ALA A 239 8.01 13.13 4.70
C ALA A 239 8.28 14.59 4.33
N TRP A 240 8.80 14.84 3.12
CA TRP A 240 9.00 16.20 2.62
C TRP A 240 7.68 16.96 2.56
N ILE A 241 6.61 16.35 2.00
CA ILE A 241 5.29 16.98 1.91
C ILE A 241 4.73 17.28 3.31
N ILE A 242 4.74 16.28 4.21
CA ILE A 242 4.18 16.45 5.55
C ILE A 242 4.96 17.52 6.32
N ARG A 243 6.27 17.59 6.18
CA ARG A 243 7.08 18.64 6.81
C ARG A 243 6.66 20.02 6.32
N GLU A 244 6.48 20.21 5.01
CA GLU A 244 5.99 21.50 4.46
C GLU A 244 4.63 21.91 5.02
N LEU A 245 3.75 20.94 5.31
CA LEU A 245 2.46 21.19 5.96
C LEU A 245 2.65 21.59 7.42
N VAL A 246 3.45 20.84 8.18
CA VAL A 246 3.70 21.07 9.62
C VAL A 246 4.37 22.42 9.85
N GLU A 247 5.37 22.81 9.04
CA GLU A 247 6.04 24.11 9.10
C GLU A 247 5.09 25.30 8.85
N ARG A 248 3.96 25.06 8.18
CA ARG A 248 2.89 26.04 7.95
C ARG A 248 1.77 25.98 8.99
N ASN A 249 1.95 25.17 10.04
CA ASN A 249 0.95 24.89 11.06
C ASN A 249 -0.39 24.38 10.49
N ILE A 250 -0.33 23.58 9.41
CA ILE A 250 -1.49 22.92 8.84
C ILE A 250 -1.75 21.61 9.61
N PRO A 251 -2.96 21.41 10.15
CA PRO A 251 -3.32 20.13 10.77
C PRO A 251 -3.31 18.99 9.74
N VAL A 252 -2.65 17.89 10.06
CA VAL A 252 -2.46 16.77 9.14
C VAL A 252 -3.02 15.48 9.72
N ALA A 253 -3.73 14.72 8.88
CA ALA A 253 -4.00 13.32 9.11
C ALA A 253 -3.58 12.50 7.88
N VAL A 254 -3.15 11.25 8.11
CA VAL A 254 -2.68 10.36 7.04
C VAL A 254 -3.41 9.04 7.12
N ILE A 255 -3.96 8.59 5.98
CA ILE A 255 -4.54 7.25 5.81
C ILE A 255 -3.64 6.45 4.88
N GLY A 256 -3.18 5.28 5.31
CA GLY A 256 -2.38 4.37 4.49
C GLY A 256 -2.99 2.98 4.40
N PHE A 257 -3.18 2.48 3.16
CA PHE A 257 -3.59 1.11 2.92
C PHE A 257 -2.40 0.24 2.53
N SER A 258 -2.26 -0.94 3.13
CA SER A 258 -1.23 -1.92 2.77
C SER A 258 0.18 -1.27 2.78
N PHE A 259 0.93 -1.26 1.66
CA PHE A 259 2.19 -0.54 1.53
C PHE A 259 2.07 0.98 1.75
N GLY A 260 0.89 1.56 1.53
CA GLY A 260 0.64 2.96 1.91
C GLY A 260 0.83 3.21 3.40
N GLY A 261 0.49 2.24 4.26
CA GLY A 261 0.77 2.29 5.69
C GLY A 261 2.27 2.25 6.00
N ARG A 262 3.05 1.46 5.25
CA ARG A 262 4.51 1.43 5.34
C ARG A 262 5.13 2.77 4.94
N ILE A 263 4.65 3.38 3.84
CA ILE A 263 5.08 4.71 3.39
C ILE A 263 4.74 5.79 4.44
N ALA A 264 3.52 5.79 4.98
CA ALA A 264 3.06 6.77 5.96
C ALA A 264 3.90 6.72 7.25
N THR A 265 4.11 5.53 7.82
CA THR A 265 4.93 5.37 9.03
C THR A 265 6.40 5.64 8.77
N GLY A 266 6.94 5.28 7.60
CA GLY A 266 8.28 5.64 7.16
C GLY A 266 8.48 7.15 7.05
N ALA A 267 7.49 7.87 6.52
CA ALA A 267 7.53 9.32 6.42
C ALA A 267 7.65 9.98 7.79
N LEU A 268 6.83 9.58 8.76
CA LEU A 268 6.85 10.13 10.11
C LEU A 268 8.14 9.77 10.87
N HIS A 269 8.68 8.57 10.64
CA HIS A 269 9.97 8.14 11.14
C HIS A 269 11.10 9.03 10.60
N SER A 270 11.11 9.29 9.30
CA SER A 270 12.12 10.13 8.65
C SER A 270 12.04 11.60 9.10
N MET A 271 10.85 12.14 9.33
CA MET A 271 10.66 13.48 9.90
C MET A 271 11.31 13.60 11.28
N ALA A 272 11.22 12.58 12.12
CA ALA A 272 11.86 12.53 13.44
C ALA A 272 13.39 12.23 13.39
N GLY A 273 14.01 12.26 12.21
CA GLY A 273 15.44 12.00 12.01
C GLY A 273 15.80 10.54 11.77
N GLY A 274 14.82 9.67 11.61
CA GLY A 274 15.01 8.27 11.27
C GLY A 274 15.56 8.08 9.84
N LYS A 275 16.15 6.90 9.61
CA LYS A 275 16.73 6.54 8.31
C LYS A 275 15.85 5.56 7.58
N LEU A 276 15.60 5.83 6.31
CA LEU A 276 14.98 4.90 5.36
C LEU A 276 16.04 4.50 4.32
N ALA A 277 16.30 3.20 4.19
CA ALA A 277 17.42 2.66 3.39
C ALA A 277 18.74 3.42 3.63
N GLY A 278 19.04 3.73 4.89
CA GLY A 278 20.25 4.44 5.29
C GLY A 278 20.24 5.96 5.08
N ARG A 279 19.15 6.54 4.55
CA ARG A 279 19.03 7.95 4.21
C ARG A 279 18.09 8.70 5.15
N THR A 280 18.46 9.92 5.52
CA THR A 280 17.64 10.85 6.32
C THR A 280 17.02 11.93 5.45
N LEU A 281 15.91 12.49 5.90
CA LEU A 281 15.35 13.71 5.33
C LEU A 281 16.29 14.90 5.63
N PRO A 282 16.72 15.70 4.64
CA PRO A 282 17.57 16.87 4.88
C PRO A 282 16.84 17.96 5.67
N GLY A 283 17.57 18.74 6.46
CA GLY A 283 17.04 19.85 7.26
C GLY A 283 16.83 19.48 8.73
N GLU A 284 16.08 20.29 9.44
CA GLU A 284 15.75 20.08 10.84
C GLU A 284 14.79 18.90 11.00
N HIS A 285 14.95 18.15 12.09
CA HIS A 285 14.06 17.06 12.45
C HIS A 285 12.84 17.63 13.19
N HIS A 286 11.65 17.11 12.88
CA HIS A 286 10.41 17.46 13.56
C HIS A 286 10.00 16.34 14.51
N VAL A 287 9.72 16.72 15.76
CA VAL A 287 9.22 15.83 16.81
C VAL A 287 8.03 16.54 17.47
N GLY A 288 6.96 15.80 17.73
CA GLY A 288 5.75 16.36 18.33
C GLY A 288 4.81 17.05 17.32
N ALA A 289 4.83 16.64 16.06
CA ALA A 289 3.95 17.21 15.02
C ALA A 289 2.46 16.87 15.19
N ASP A 290 2.10 16.02 16.14
CA ASP A 290 0.70 15.70 16.52
C ASP A 290 -0.19 15.23 15.36
N ILE A 291 0.35 14.37 14.48
CA ILE A 291 -0.33 13.86 13.29
C ILE A 291 -1.23 12.68 13.65
N ASN A 292 -2.46 12.70 13.18
CA ASN A 292 -3.37 11.56 13.31
C ASN A 292 -3.13 10.54 12.17
N VAL A 293 -3.04 9.24 12.50
CA VAL A 293 -2.69 8.20 11.53
C VAL A 293 -3.74 7.10 11.49
N GLY A 294 -4.23 6.80 10.30
CA GLY A 294 -5.10 5.66 10.00
C GLY A 294 -4.37 4.62 9.15
N LEU A 295 -4.30 3.40 9.63
CA LEU A 295 -3.67 2.28 8.93
C LEU A 295 -4.72 1.22 8.62
N ILE A 296 -4.89 0.89 7.34
CA ILE A 296 -5.81 -0.14 6.87
C ILE A 296 -4.98 -1.29 6.31
N ALA A 297 -5.09 -2.47 6.89
CA ALA A 297 -4.32 -3.66 6.50
C ALA A 297 -2.83 -3.36 6.25
N PRO A 298 -2.12 -2.66 7.18
CA PRO A 298 -0.78 -2.16 6.91
C PRO A 298 0.23 -3.28 6.67
N ALA A 299 0.93 -3.20 5.53
CA ALA A 299 1.99 -4.12 5.12
C ALA A 299 3.37 -3.63 5.60
N LEU A 300 3.56 -3.60 6.90
CA LEU A 300 4.82 -3.37 7.61
C LEU A 300 4.93 -4.38 8.76
N GLU A 301 6.13 -4.67 9.24
CA GLU A 301 6.31 -5.64 10.31
C GLU A 301 5.64 -5.18 11.62
N ASP A 302 5.11 -6.13 12.37
CA ASP A 302 4.29 -5.85 13.56
C ASP A 302 5.07 -5.27 14.74
N ASP A 303 6.40 -5.21 14.64
CA ASP A 303 7.30 -4.62 15.63
C ASP A 303 8.03 -3.35 15.14
N TRP A 304 7.86 -2.93 13.89
CA TRP A 304 8.56 -1.75 13.34
C TRP A 304 8.27 -0.45 14.07
N LEU A 305 7.14 -0.34 14.72
CA LEU A 305 6.75 0.85 15.49
C LEU A 305 7.22 0.81 16.95
N ARG A 306 7.98 -0.20 17.38
CA ARG A 306 8.62 -0.21 18.68
C ARG A 306 9.79 0.77 18.70
N SER A 307 10.09 1.29 19.89
CA SER A 307 11.30 2.11 20.08
C SER A 307 12.55 1.34 19.65
N GLY A 308 13.36 1.96 18.79
CA GLY A 308 14.60 1.36 18.26
C GLY A 308 14.38 0.44 17.04
N SER A 309 13.15 0.14 16.65
CA SER A 309 12.84 -0.62 15.42
C SER A 309 12.86 0.26 14.18
N TYR A 310 12.68 -0.34 13.00
CA TYR A 310 12.91 0.29 11.69
C TYR A 310 12.10 1.58 11.47
N HIS A 311 10.83 1.65 11.91
CA HIS A 311 10.02 2.86 11.92
C HIS A 311 9.77 3.40 13.33
N GLY A 312 10.63 3.05 14.31
CA GLY A 312 10.41 3.31 15.73
C GLY A 312 10.32 4.78 16.12
N LEU A 313 10.86 5.71 15.30
CA LEU A 313 10.71 7.16 15.54
C LEU A 313 9.39 7.72 14.99
N ALA A 314 8.61 6.96 14.23
CA ALA A 314 7.33 7.46 13.69
C ALA A 314 6.40 7.94 14.81
N THR A 315 6.36 7.22 15.93
CA THR A 315 5.51 7.51 17.09
C THR A 315 5.78 8.88 17.72
N GLN A 316 6.96 9.47 17.47
CA GLN A 316 7.33 10.80 17.95
C GLN A 316 6.52 11.93 17.29
N ASN A 317 5.94 11.67 16.12
CA ASN A 317 5.11 12.63 15.38
C ASN A 317 3.64 12.23 15.33
N ILE A 318 3.26 11.11 15.94
CA ILE A 318 1.89 10.61 15.94
C ILE A 318 1.19 11.04 17.24
N ARG A 319 0.03 11.68 17.10
CA ARG A 319 -0.86 12.00 18.20
C ARG A 319 -1.67 10.78 18.65
N GLN A 320 -2.30 10.11 17.67
CA GLN A 320 -3.05 8.89 17.86
C GLN A 320 -3.05 8.05 16.59
N MET A 321 -3.33 6.76 16.75
CA MET A 321 -3.34 5.81 15.65
C MET A 321 -4.63 5.00 15.63
N THR A 322 -5.21 4.83 14.43
CA THR A 322 -6.30 3.90 14.17
C THR A 322 -5.80 2.78 13.26
N ILE A 323 -5.97 1.52 13.66
CA ILE A 323 -5.47 0.36 12.90
C ILE A 323 -6.64 -0.59 12.62
N LEU A 324 -6.96 -0.79 11.34
CA LEU A 324 -7.87 -1.84 10.88
C LEU A 324 -7.04 -2.99 10.34
N TYR A 325 -7.20 -4.18 10.93
CA TYR A 325 -6.40 -5.36 10.58
C TYR A 325 -7.28 -6.58 10.32
N ASN A 326 -6.72 -7.60 9.66
CA ASN A 326 -7.45 -8.81 9.29
C ASN A 326 -6.55 -10.04 9.47
N ARG A 327 -6.81 -10.85 10.52
CA ARG A 327 -6.04 -12.06 10.84
C ARG A 327 -6.27 -13.23 9.86
N ARG A 328 -7.17 -13.04 8.90
CA ARG A 328 -7.47 -14.02 7.85
C ARG A 328 -6.96 -13.57 6.49
N ASP A 329 -6.37 -12.38 6.39
CA ASP A 329 -5.84 -11.81 5.16
C ASP A 329 -4.81 -12.75 4.52
N ALA A 330 -5.13 -13.28 3.34
CA ALA A 330 -4.31 -14.27 2.67
C ALA A 330 -3.00 -13.69 2.11
N VAL A 331 -2.99 -12.39 1.75
CA VAL A 331 -1.80 -11.67 1.27
C VAL A 331 -0.86 -11.38 2.44
N LEU A 332 -1.38 -10.75 3.51
CA LEU A 332 -0.56 -10.36 4.66
C LEU A 332 -0.09 -11.56 5.50
N LYS A 333 -0.79 -12.69 5.46
CA LYS A 333 -0.34 -13.95 6.05
C LYS A 333 1.02 -14.39 5.49
N ARG A 334 1.31 -14.01 4.22
CA ARG A 334 2.54 -14.35 3.50
C ARG A 334 3.56 -13.20 3.45
N TYR A 335 3.39 -12.20 4.30
CA TYR A 335 4.25 -11.00 4.33
C TYR A 335 5.75 -11.33 4.49
N TRP A 336 6.09 -12.37 5.26
CA TRP A 336 7.46 -12.86 5.46
C TRP A 336 8.22 -13.19 4.17
N LEU A 337 7.49 -13.44 3.06
CA LEU A 337 8.10 -13.69 1.75
C LEU A 337 8.77 -12.43 1.15
N LEU A 338 8.36 -11.23 1.59
CA LEU A 338 8.91 -9.98 1.05
C LEU A 338 10.36 -9.77 1.50
N ASP A 339 10.66 -10.00 2.76
CA ASP A 339 11.96 -9.65 3.36
C ASP A 339 12.92 -10.85 3.51
N LYS A 340 12.56 -12.04 3.02
CA LYS A 340 13.38 -13.27 3.17
C LYS A 340 13.72 -13.63 4.63
N VAL A 341 13.10 -12.97 5.60
CA VAL A 341 13.29 -13.24 7.03
C VAL A 341 12.15 -14.11 7.52
N ARG A 342 12.46 -15.34 7.90
CA ARG A 342 11.46 -16.26 8.47
C ARG A 342 10.95 -15.67 9.78
N GLY A 343 9.62 -15.54 9.88
CA GLY A 343 8.94 -15.10 11.10
C GLY A 343 8.46 -13.65 11.11
N SER A 344 8.82 -12.83 10.12
CA SER A 344 8.26 -11.48 9.99
C SER A 344 6.76 -11.55 9.70
N MET A 345 5.96 -10.88 10.52
CA MET A 345 4.50 -10.83 10.40
C MET A 345 4.06 -9.40 10.12
N ALA A 346 3.07 -9.23 9.25
CA ALA A 346 2.51 -7.92 8.98
C ALA A 346 1.65 -7.41 10.15
N LEU A 347 1.80 -6.14 10.50
CA LEU A 347 0.93 -5.45 11.47
C LEU A 347 -0.55 -5.55 11.07
N GLY A 348 -0.85 -5.46 9.77
CA GLY A 348 -2.21 -5.61 9.24
C GLY A 348 -2.78 -7.02 9.34
N PHE A 349 -1.94 -8.04 9.62
CA PHE A 349 -2.36 -9.41 9.89
C PHE A 349 -2.50 -9.70 11.39
N THR A 350 -1.50 -9.30 12.19
CA THR A 350 -1.46 -9.67 13.62
C THR A 350 -2.23 -8.70 14.51
N GLY A 351 -2.47 -7.47 14.03
CA GLY A 351 -2.86 -6.35 14.87
C GLY A 351 -1.68 -5.75 15.64
N PRO A 352 -1.90 -4.66 16.41
CA PRO A 352 -0.83 -3.92 17.07
C PRO A 352 -0.15 -4.73 18.17
N LYS A 353 1.19 -4.72 18.15
CA LYS A 353 2.04 -5.38 19.15
C LYS A 353 3.22 -4.46 19.52
N GLY A 354 3.16 -3.83 20.70
CA GLY A 354 4.32 -3.08 21.21
C GLY A 354 4.65 -1.84 20.39
N ILE A 355 3.72 -0.90 20.34
CA ILE A 355 3.92 0.43 19.75
C ILE A 355 4.70 1.30 20.73
N GLY A 356 5.70 2.05 20.24
CA GLY A 356 6.53 2.96 21.04
C GLY A 356 5.73 4.12 21.62
N PRO A 357 6.29 4.85 22.60
CA PRO A 357 5.67 6.02 23.20
C PRO A 357 5.68 7.21 22.24
N ARG A 358 4.88 8.22 22.56
CA ARG A 358 4.90 9.54 21.93
C ARG A 358 6.15 10.33 22.32
N ALA A 359 6.34 11.51 21.70
CA ALA A 359 7.46 12.40 21.97
C ALA A 359 7.58 12.86 23.43
N ASP A 360 6.45 13.04 24.11
CA ASP A 360 6.37 13.41 25.53
C ASP A 360 6.57 12.23 26.50
N GLY A 361 6.84 11.04 25.96
CA GLY A 361 7.00 9.79 26.74
C GLY A 361 5.67 9.13 27.12
N SER A 362 4.53 9.72 26.81
CA SER A 362 3.23 9.13 27.08
C SER A 362 2.96 7.91 26.19
N SER A 363 2.07 7.03 26.64
CA SER A 363 1.64 5.88 25.83
C SER A 363 0.91 6.36 24.59
N MET A 364 1.20 5.71 23.44
CA MET A 364 0.51 5.97 22.17
C MET A 364 -0.97 5.59 22.27
N PRO A 365 -1.91 6.52 22.06
CA PRO A 365 -3.32 6.19 21.93
C PRO A 365 -3.55 5.39 20.63
N VAL A 366 -3.93 4.11 20.76
CA VAL A 366 -4.20 3.22 19.63
C VAL A 366 -5.63 2.72 19.70
N PHE A 367 -6.41 3.05 18.70
CA PHE A 367 -7.66 2.37 18.40
C PHE A 367 -7.36 1.26 17.39
N SER A 368 -7.78 0.01 17.68
CA SER A 368 -7.60 -1.09 16.74
C SER A 368 -8.88 -1.89 16.57
N ARG A 369 -9.14 -2.38 15.35
CA ARG A 369 -10.30 -3.20 15.04
C ARG A 369 -9.91 -4.38 14.17
N ASP A 370 -10.29 -5.57 14.64
CA ASP A 370 -10.19 -6.81 13.86
C ASP A 370 -11.38 -6.91 12.88
N CYS A 371 -11.09 -6.90 11.59
CA CYS A 371 -12.06 -7.00 10.50
C CYS A 371 -12.18 -8.43 9.92
N SER A 372 -11.54 -9.42 10.55
CA SER A 372 -11.41 -10.79 10.01
C SER A 372 -12.73 -11.47 9.73
N THR A 373 -13.73 -11.28 10.60
CA THR A 373 -15.06 -11.90 10.46
C THR A 373 -15.83 -11.35 9.26
N THR A 374 -15.61 -10.09 8.93
CA THR A 374 -16.28 -9.38 7.82
C THR A 374 -15.61 -9.64 6.50
N LEU A 375 -14.27 -9.54 6.46
CA LEU A 375 -13.50 -9.55 5.23
C LEU A 375 -13.06 -10.95 4.79
N GLY A 376 -13.01 -11.90 5.72
CA GLY A 376 -12.48 -13.23 5.44
C GLY A 376 -11.01 -13.15 4.99
N ILE A 377 -10.68 -13.81 3.88
CA ILE A 377 -9.30 -13.89 3.36
C ILE A 377 -8.88 -12.68 2.49
N ARG A 378 -9.77 -11.74 2.25
CA ARG A 378 -9.59 -10.67 1.26
C ARG A 378 -8.59 -9.61 1.73
N HIS A 379 -7.76 -9.13 0.78
CA HIS A 379 -6.89 -7.98 0.92
C HIS A 379 -7.33 -6.88 -0.06
N ASP A 380 -8.52 -6.33 0.19
CA ASP A 380 -9.16 -5.34 -0.69
C ASP A 380 -9.59 -4.10 0.12
N GLU A 381 -9.01 -2.95 -0.20
CA GLU A 381 -9.27 -1.69 0.50
C GLU A 381 -10.75 -1.29 0.45
N GLN A 382 -11.42 -1.47 -0.69
CA GLN A 382 -12.82 -1.07 -0.85
C GLN A 382 -13.73 -1.81 0.11
N LYS A 383 -13.45 -3.09 0.37
CA LYS A 383 -14.25 -3.90 1.29
C LYS A 383 -14.15 -3.42 2.75
N TYR A 384 -13.06 -2.77 3.15
CA TYR A 384 -12.97 -2.12 4.46
C TYR A 384 -13.94 -0.95 4.60
N TYR A 385 -14.23 -0.23 3.52
CA TYR A 385 -15.15 0.90 3.51
C TYR A 385 -16.61 0.48 3.35
N THR A 386 -16.90 -0.48 2.49
CA THR A 386 -18.26 -0.87 2.10
C THR A 386 -18.91 -1.91 2.99
N GLN A 387 -18.16 -2.52 3.94
CA GLN A 387 -18.65 -3.55 4.84
C GLN A 387 -18.60 -3.11 6.31
N ALA A 388 -18.97 -4.00 7.24
CA ALA A 388 -19.10 -3.70 8.66
C ALA A 388 -17.82 -3.22 9.38
N CYS A 389 -16.66 -3.18 8.69
CA CYS A 389 -15.43 -2.57 9.22
C CYS A 389 -15.56 -1.06 9.40
N ARG A 390 -16.45 -0.39 8.63
CA ARG A 390 -16.74 1.04 8.74
C ARG A 390 -15.48 1.91 8.64
N ALA A 391 -14.58 1.59 7.72
CA ALA A 391 -13.30 2.30 7.58
C ALA A 391 -13.52 3.81 7.37
N GLY A 392 -14.50 4.22 6.55
CA GLY A 392 -14.81 5.63 6.33
C GLY A 392 -15.09 6.37 7.62
N GLN A 393 -15.94 5.83 8.48
CA GLN A 393 -16.25 6.41 9.79
C GLN A 393 -15.00 6.50 10.68
N GLN A 394 -14.21 5.41 10.76
CA GLN A 394 -13.01 5.38 11.59
C GLN A 394 -11.94 6.36 11.09
N MET A 395 -11.74 6.44 9.77
CA MET A 395 -10.75 7.35 9.16
C MET A 395 -11.21 8.81 9.19
N GLY A 396 -12.52 9.08 9.05
CA GLY A 396 -13.06 10.43 9.15
C GLY A 396 -12.84 11.07 10.51
N THR A 397 -12.87 10.29 11.59
CA THR A 397 -12.60 10.80 12.94
C THR A 397 -11.19 11.36 13.12
N LEU A 398 -10.22 10.97 12.28
CA LEU A 398 -8.84 11.48 12.35
C LEU A 398 -8.78 13.01 12.14
N ILE A 399 -9.71 13.60 11.42
CA ILE A 399 -9.78 15.05 11.15
C ILE A 399 -10.61 15.80 12.20
N THR A 400 -11.59 15.14 12.81
CA THR A 400 -12.52 15.81 13.75
C THR A 400 -11.97 15.95 15.16
N LEU A 401 -10.93 15.20 15.49
CA LEU A 401 -10.32 15.26 16.81
C LEU A 401 -9.58 16.60 16.99
N PRO A 402 -9.69 17.25 18.16
CA PRO A 402 -9.00 18.50 18.40
C PRO A 402 -7.49 18.29 18.23
N HIS A 403 -6.84 19.21 17.56
CA HIS A 403 -5.40 19.25 17.36
C HIS A 403 -4.72 19.95 18.52
#